data_503a6d1f3f9bd0f29099082dd1efa219
#
_entry.id   503a6d1f3f9bd0f29099082dd1efa219
#
_cell.length_a   1.000
_cell.length_b   1.000
_cell.length_c   1.000
_cell.angle_alpha   90.00
_cell.angle_beta   90.00
_cell.angle_gamma   90.00
#
_symmetry.space_group_name_H-M   'P 1'
#
loop_
_entity.id
_entity.type
_entity.pdbx_description
1 polymer ?
#
loop_
_entity_poly.entity_id
_entity_poly.type
_entity_poly.pdbx_seq_one_letter_code
_entity_poly.pdbx_strand_id
1 'polypeptide(L)'
;VKYVTPLSLDETSDYYGKPATWQHGLDLRDLYRTGVTNTTNVSFSKSVKDFNTRVSFTNSYRTGVQPNSDAIRRFLGFKTNFKPTPWMNVSLDYKYTYRQDHNAAESGYNGSRTVLQEYTQWGQTNVNLKDYKDYKRPDGSWRTWNINSVNNQSAAFHDNPYALFHEYNHRTIYQWNVFSGDVSVDLPYNLKAGVRVNGNIRGYKLERERPSGSINFRSN
;
A
#
# COMPACT_ATOMS: atom_id res chain seq x y z
N VAL A 1 -27.48 -30.50 -1.60
CA VAL A 1 -26.39 -31.44 -1.26
C VAL A 1 -25.70 -30.95 -0.02
N LYS A 2 -25.47 -31.82 0.99
CA LYS A 2 -24.68 -31.57 2.17
C LYS A 2 -23.25 -32.07 1.95
N TYR A 3 -22.27 -31.38 2.44
CA TYR A 3 -20.85 -31.73 2.31
C TYR A 3 -20.06 -31.33 3.57
N VAL A 4 -18.89 -31.91 3.75
CA VAL A 4 -17.95 -31.62 4.82
C VAL A 4 -17.00 -30.53 4.37
N THR A 5 -16.78 -29.52 5.20
CA THR A 5 -15.83 -28.45 4.96
C THR A 5 -14.62 -28.60 5.87
N PRO A 6 -13.47 -27.95 5.58
CA PRO A 6 -12.37 -27.90 6.54
C PRO A 6 -12.79 -27.41 7.93
N LEU A 7 -13.71 -26.44 8.03
CA LEU A 7 -14.23 -25.95 9.31
C LEU A 7 -15.05 -27.00 10.06
N SER A 8 -15.74 -27.89 9.32
CA SER A 8 -16.49 -29.01 9.93
C SER A 8 -15.58 -30.07 10.57
N LEU A 9 -14.32 -30.11 10.16
CA LEU A 9 -13.30 -31.03 10.66
C LEU A 9 -12.47 -30.45 11.80
N ASP A 10 -12.54 -29.16 12.02
CA ASP A 10 -11.77 -28.44 13.03
C ASP A 10 -12.52 -28.42 14.36
N GLU A 11 -12.04 -29.18 15.36
CA GLU A 11 -12.63 -29.31 16.68
C GLU A 11 -12.73 -27.98 17.45
N THR A 12 -11.93 -27.01 17.05
CA THR A 12 -11.93 -25.65 17.65
C THR A 12 -12.81 -24.66 16.91
N SER A 13 -13.50 -25.10 15.86
CA SER A 13 -14.40 -24.27 15.05
C SER A 13 -15.85 -24.35 15.55
N ASP A 14 -16.58 -23.24 15.49
CA ASP A 14 -18.03 -23.20 15.71
C ASP A 14 -18.82 -24.09 14.72
N TYR A 15 -18.19 -24.50 13.63
CA TYR A 15 -18.75 -25.36 12.59
C TYR A 15 -18.42 -26.84 12.79
N TYR A 16 -17.68 -27.22 13.83
CA TYR A 16 -17.28 -28.60 14.08
C TYR A 16 -18.46 -29.58 14.04
N GLY A 17 -18.31 -30.66 13.29
CA GLY A 17 -19.35 -31.69 13.11
C GLY A 17 -20.59 -31.25 12.33
N LYS A 18 -20.67 -29.99 11.87
CA LYS A 18 -21.81 -29.48 11.13
C LYS A 18 -21.55 -29.53 9.62
N PRO A 19 -22.24 -30.38 8.84
CA PRO A 19 -22.09 -30.38 7.39
C PRO A 19 -22.70 -29.10 6.79
N ALA A 20 -21.99 -28.49 5.88
CA ALA A 20 -22.49 -27.34 5.12
C ALA A 20 -23.48 -27.80 4.04
N THR A 21 -24.44 -26.94 3.72
CA THR A 21 -25.31 -27.09 2.56
C THR A 21 -24.65 -26.37 1.37
N TRP A 22 -24.61 -27.05 0.23
CA TRP A 22 -24.04 -26.43 -0.96
C TRP A 22 -24.77 -25.14 -1.31
N GLN A 23 -24.01 -24.10 -1.48
CA GLN A 23 -24.45 -22.79 -1.93
C GLN A 23 -23.33 -22.11 -2.71
N HIS A 24 -23.67 -21.22 -3.60
CA HIS A 24 -22.69 -20.37 -4.24
C HIS A 24 -22.20 -19.35 -3.22
N GLY A 25 -21.01 -19.54 -2.67
CA GLY A 25 -20.54 -18.79 -1.53
C GLY A 25 -19.37 -17.84 -1.78
N LEU A 26 -18.72 -17.97 -2.94
CA LEU A 26 -17.55 -17.16 -3.26
C LEU A 26 -17.96 -15.82 -3.88
N ASP A 27 -18.05 -14.79 -3.08
CA ASP A 27 -18.08 -13.40 -3.55
C ASP A 27 -16.83 -12.67 -3.01
N LEU A 28 -15.87 -12.42 -3.87
CA LEU A 28 -14.62 -11.75 -3.50
C LEU A 28 -14.84 -10.32 -3.00
N ARG A 29 -15.95 -9.69 -3.38
CA ARG A 29 -16.31 -8.36 -2.87
C ARG A 29 -16.51 -8.34 -1.37
N ASP A 30 -16.92 -9.47 -0.79
CA ASP A 30 -17.10 -9.63 0.65
C ASP A 30 -15.79 -9.50 1.45
N LEU A 31 -14.64 -9.69 0.81
CA LEU A 31 -13.32 -9.52 1.42
C LEU A 31 -12.87 -8.07 1.45
N TYR A 32 -13.48 -7.21 0.66
CA TYR A 32 -13.03 -5.83 0.48
C TYR A 32 -13.94 -4.84 1.18
N ARG A 33 -13.43 -3.64 1.39
CA ARG A 33 -14.14 -2.52 2.02
C ARG A 33 -14.12 -1.29 1.13
N THR A 34 -14.96 -0.32 1.43
CA THR A 34 -14.87 0.99 0.80
C THR A 34 -13.58 1.70 1.21
N GLY A 35 -12.77 2.07 0.23
CA GLY A 35 -11.59 2.91 0.43
C GLY A 35 -12.01 4.38 0.51
N VAL A 36 -11.38 5.12 1.43
CA VAL A 36 -11.63 6.56 1.60
C VAL A 36 -10.31 7.30 1.42
N THR A 37 -10.35 8.41 0.68
CA THR A 37 -9.20 9.30 0.53
C THR A 37 -9.55 10.68 1.08
N ASN A 38 -8.70 11.17 1.99
CA ASN A 38 -8.74 12.53 2.50
C ASN A 38 -7.48 13.26 2.01
N THR A 39 -7.66 14.41 1.40
CA THR A 39 -6.54 15.25 0.93
C THR A 39 -6.73 16.68 1.42
N THR A 40 -5.72 17.17 2.12
CA THR A 40 -5.64 18.54 2.59
C THR A 40 -4.46 19.25 1.92
N ASN A 41 -4.71 20.41 1.35
CA ASN A 41 -3.69 21.24 0.75
C ASN A 41 -3.72 22.64 1.40
N VAL A 42 -2.54 23.12 1.78
CA VAL A 42 -2.35 24.48 2.25
C VAL A 42 -1.24 25.12 1.44
N SER A 43 -1.45 26.32 0.94
CA SER A 43 -0.42 27.06 0.23
C SER A 43 -0.43 28.52 0.60
N PHE A 44 0.77 29.09 0.65
CA PHE A 44 1.01 30.50 0.84
C PHE A 44 1.80 31.05 -0.34
N SER A 45 1.38 32.19 -0.87
CA SER A 45 2.08 32.84 -1.96
C SER A 45 2.20 34.34 -1.63
N LYS A 46 3.37 34.93 -1.89
CA LYS A 46 3.61 36.36 -1.81
C LYS A 46 4.33 36.82 -3.06
N SER A 47 3.81 37.88 -3.65
CA SER A 47 4.39 38.51 -4.84
C SER A 47 4.54 40.02 -4.58
N VAL A 48 5.75 40.52 -4.72
CA VAL A 48 6.11 41.93 -4.72
C VAL A 48 7.05 42.15 -5.89
N LYS A 49 7.34 43.40 -6.23
CA LYS A 49 8.06 43.82 -7.45
C LYS A 49 9.23 42.89 -7.86
N ASP A 50 10.15 42.62 -6.95
CA ASP A 50 11.40 41.87 -7.24
C ASP A 50 11.49 40.56 -6.46
N PHE A 51 10.37 40.12 -5.88
CA PHE A 51 10.32 38.92 -5.07
C PHE A 51 8.99 38.22 -5.20
N ASN A 52 9.03 36.93 -5.62
CA ASN A 52 7.89 36.04 -5.65
C ASN A 52 8.23 34.76 -4.92
N THR A 53 7.38 34.36 -4.01
CA THR A 53 7.55 33.07 -3.31
C THR A 53 6.24 32.32 -3.18
N ARG A 54 6.35 31.02 -3.20
CA ARG A 54 5.23 30.12 -2.89
C ARG A 54 5.73 28.95 -2.06
N VAL A 55 5.03 28.68 -0.97
CA VAL A 55 5.17 27.46 -0.17
C VAL A 55 3.86 26.71 -0.23
N SER A 56 3.92 25.40 -0.40
CA SER A 56 2.74 24.55 -0.42
C SER A 56 3.00 23.26 0.32
N PHE A 57 2.00 22.82 1.06
CA PHE A 57 2.00 21.51 1.72
C PHE A 57 0.72 20.77 1.38
N THR A 58 0.85 19.53 0.96
CA THR A 58 -0.27 18.63 0.72
C THR A 58 -0.08 17.38 1.56
N ASN A 59 -1.11 17.00 2.30
CA ASN A 59 -1.18 15.72 2.97
C ASN A 59 -2.37 14.95 2.42
N SER A 60 -2.13 13.72 1.96
CA SER A 60 -3.17 12.80 1.51
C SER A 60 -3.05 11.50 2.29
N TYR A 61 -4.14 11.11 2.93
CA TYR A 61 -4.30 9.82 3.58
C TYR A 61 -5.39 9.03 2.89
N ARG A 62 -5.11 7.77 2.58
CA ARG A 62 -6.05 6.86 1.93
C ARG A 62 -6.11 5.55 2.70
N THR A 63 -7.31 5.11 3.08
CA THR A 63 -7.56 3.72 3.42
C THR A 63 -7.76 2.92 2.14
N GLY A 64 -7.09 1.79 2.01
CA GLY A 64 -7.26 0.94 0.83
C GLY A 64 -8.56 0.16 0.84
N VAL A 65 -8.96 -0.35 -0.30
CA VAL A 65 -10.10 -1.27 -0.44
C VAL A 65 -9.82 -2.64 0.20
N GLN A 66 -8.57 -3.07 0.23
CA GLN A 66 -8.14 -4.24 0.96
C GLN A 66 -8.14 -3.93 2.46
N PRO A 67 -8.67 -4.82 3.33
CA PRO A 67 -8.55 -4.66 4.79
C PRO A 67 -7.10 -4.46 5.23
N ASN A 68 -6.90 -3.71 6.32
CA ASN A 68 -5.58 -3.42 6.88
C ASN A 68 -4.57 -2.82 5.88
N SER A 69 -5.06 -2.08 4.89
CA SER A 69 -4.20 -1.37 3.95
C SER A 69 -4.45 0.13 3.98
N ASP A 70 -3.38 0.91 3.90
CA ASP A 70 -3.44 2.37 3.86
C ASP A 70 -2.26 2.97 3.10
N ALA A 71 -2.38 4.23 2.76
CA ALA A 71 -1.31 4.98 2.13
C ALA A 71 -1.29 6.43 2.62
N ILE A 72 -0.08 6.91 2.86
CA ILE A 72 0.19 8.31 3.19
C ILE A 72 1.02 8.92 2.09
N ARG A 73 0.63 10.11 1.65
CA ARG A 73 1.40 10.92 0.69
C ARG A 73 1.50 12.35 1.21
N ARG A 74 2.73 12.85 1.28
CA ARG A 74 3.02 14.23 1.70
C ARG A 74 3.88 14.89 0.66
N PHE A 75 3.48 16.09 0.26
CA PHE A 75 4.21 16.90 -0.70
C PHE A 75 4.50 18.26 -0.06
N LEU A 76 5.76 18.63 -0.07
CA LEU A 76 6.20 19.96 0.29
C LEU A 76 6.79 20.62 -0.96
N GLY A 77 6.29 21.77 -1.32
CA GLY A 77 6.81 22.57 -2.43
C GLY A 77 7.26 23.94 -1.93
N PHE A 78 8.43 24.34 -2.33
CA PHE A 78 8.96 25.68 -2.13
C PHE A 78 9.47 26.20 -3.47
N LYS A 79 8.98 27.36 -3.87
CA LYS A 79 9.46 28.05 -5.07
C LYS A 79 9.64 29.53 -4.76
N THR A 80 10.78 30.07 -5.16
CA THR A 80 11.03 31.49 -5.07
C THR A 80 11.80 32.00 -6.27
N ASN A 81 11.46 33.21 -6.68
CA ASN A 81 12.20 33.97 -7.67
C ASN A 81 12.42 35.37 -7.08
N PHE A 82 13.64 35.86 -7.12
CA PHE A 82 13.95 37.20 -6.66
C PHE A 82 15.08 37.82 -7.47
N LYS A 83 15.07 39.16 -7.52
CA LYS A 83 16.08 39.96 -8.18
C LYS A 83 16.86 40.70 -7.12
N PRO A 84 18.06 40.24 -6.70
CA PRO A 84 18.91 40.92 -5.75
C PRO A 84 19.35 42.28 -6.27
N THR A 85 19.53 42.36 -7.58
CA THR A 85 19.84 43.60 -8.32
C THR A 85 19.03 43.65 -9.61
N PRO A 86 18.89 44.82 -10.27
CA PRO A 86 18.13 44.91 -11.54
C PRO A 86 18.67 44.01 -12.66
N TRP A 87 19.94 43.64 -12.63
CA TRP A 87 20.59 42.83 -13.65
C TRP A 87 20.75 41.36 -13.26
N MET A 88 20.30 40.92 -12.07
CA MET A 88 20.47 39.57 -11.59
C MET A 88 19.13 38.95 -11.22
N ASN A 89 18.89 37.76 -11.67
CA ASN A 89 17.70 36.98 -11.30
C ASN A 89 18.11 35.65 -10.68
N VAL A 90 17.49 35.27 -9.57
CA VAL A 90 17.71 34.03 -8.83
C VAL A 90 16.39 33.30 -8.71
N SER A 91 16.40 32.03 -9.11
CA SER A 91 15.26 31.11 -8.95
C SER A 91 15.65 29.89 -8.13
N LEU A 92 14.80 29.52 -7.18
CA LEU A 92 14.95 28.28 -6.42
C LEU A 92 13.61 27.54 -6.46
N ASP A 93 13.68 26.25 -6.77
CA ASP A 93 12.54 25.32 -6.71
C ASP A 93 12.97 24.10 -5.93
N TYR A 94 12.21 23.76 -4.89
CA TYR A 94 12.44 22.58 -4.08
C TYR A 94 11.13 21.82 -3.90
N LYS A 95 11.17 20.51 -4.12
CA LYS A 95 10.03 19.61 -3.93
C LYS A 95 10.47 18.40 -3.12
N TYR A 96 9.76 18.18 -2.04
CA TYR A 96 9.89 16.96 -1.26
C TYR A 96 8.62 16.14 -1.37
N THR A 97 8.78 14.85 -1.66
CA THR A 97 7.69 13.88 -1.68
C THR A 97 8.01 12.76 -0.70
N TYR A 98 7.09 12.53 0.21
CA TYR A 98 7.06 11.35 1.06
C TYR A 98 5.86 10.50 0.67
N ARG A 99 6.08 9.21 0.42
CA ARG A 99 5.04 8.22 0.20
C ARG A 99 5.31 7.02 1.06
N GLN A 100 4.30 6.58 1.79
CA GLN A 100 4.28 5.31 2.49
C GLN A 100 3.06 4.53 2.03
N ASP A 101 3.26 3.31 1.59
CA ASP A 101 2.19 2.35 1.34
C ASP A 101 2.33 1.23 2.39
N HIS A 102 1.25 0.95 3.10
CA HIS A 102 1.15 -0.14 4.06
C HIS A 102 0.16 -1.16 3.53
N ASN A 103 0.57 -2.42 3.49
CA ASN A 103 -0.24 -3.54 3.02
C ASN A 103 -1.00 -3.26 1.71
N ALA A 104 -0.35 -2.56 0.78
CA ALA A 104 -0.92 -2.38 -0.55
C ALA A 104 -1.20 -3.73 -1.20
N ALA A 105 -2.34 -3.84 -1.89
CA ALA A 105 -2.68 -5.04 -2.64
C ALA A 105 -1.57 -5.35 -3.64
N GLU A 106 -1.10 -6.58 -3.63
CA GLU A 106 -0.17 -7.09 -4.62
C GLU A 106 -0.93 -7.64 -5.82
N SER A 107 -0.29 -7.65 -6.98
CA SER A 107 -0.79 -8.24 -8.21
C SER A 107 0.24 -9.21 -8.77
N GLY A 108 -0.20 -10.23 -9.50
CA GLY A 108 0.68 -11.22 -10.13
C GLY A 108 0.54 -12.61 -9.52
N TYR A 109 1.19 -13.58 -10.16
CA TYR A 109 1.00 -15.00 -9.87
C TYR A 109 1.68 -15.46 -8.58
N ASN A 110 2.80 -14.88 -8.21
CA ASN A 110 3.67 -15.38 -7.12
C ASN A 110 3.64 -14.54 -5.85
N GLY A 111 2.66 -13.67 -5.71
CA GLY A 111 2.55 -12.86 -4.51
C GLY A 111 1.87 -13.64 -3.39
N SER A 112 2.55 -13.89 -2.30
CA SER A 112 1.95 -14.46 -1.08
C SER A 112 0.81 -13.62 -0.49
N ARG A 113 0.39 -12.58 -1.21
CA ARG A 113 -0.62 -11.60 -0.79
C ARG A 113 -1.57 -11.23 -1.93
N THR A 114 -1.55 -11.96 -3.02
CA THR A 114 -2.45 -11.79 -4.16
C THR A 114 -3.76 -12.52 -3.96
N VAL A 115 -4.48 -12.15 -2.91
CA VAL A 115 -5.76 -12.79 -2.54
C VAL A 115 -6.72 -12.89 -3.72
N LEU A 116 -6.81 -11.82 -4.53
CA LEU A 116 -7.68 -11.82 -5.70
C LEU A 116 -7.32 -12.92 -6.69
N GLN A 117 -6.03 -13.07 -7.00
CA GLN A 117 -5.55 -14.07 -7.94
C GLN A 117 -5.71 -15.49 -7.37
N GLU A 118 -5.36 -15.71 -6.10
CA GLU A 118 -5.50 -17.02 -5.46
C GLU A 118 -6.94 -17.53 -5.50
N TYR A 119 -7.91 -16.66 -5.21
CA TYR A 119 -9.31 -17.06 -5.17
C TYR A 119 -9.99 -17.08 -6.54
N THR A 120 -9.57 -16.28 -7.51
CA THR A 120 -10.11 -16.34 -8.87
C THR A 120 -9.63 -17.57 -9.62
N GLN A 121 -8.42 -18.06 -9.36
CA GLN A 121 -7.86 -19.21 -10.04
C GLN A 121 -8.09 -20.54 -9.31
N TRP A 122 -8.02 -20.53 -7.97
CA TRP A 122 -7.97 -21.75 -7.16
C TRP A 122 -9.10 -21.85 -6.14
N GLY A 123 -9.86 -20.78 -5.94
CA GLY A 123 -10.97 -20.75 -5.00
C GLY A 123 -12.11 -21.67 -5.44
N GLN A 124 -12.69 -22.37 -4.47
CA GLN A 124 -13.86 -23.21 -4.69
C GLN A 124 -15.12 -22.34 -4.58
N THR A 125 -16.02 -22.43 -5.56
CA THR A 125 -17.23 -21.59 -5.65
C THR A 125 -18.25 -21.83 -4.52
N ASN A 126 -18.13 -22.94 -3.81
CA ASN A 126 -18.98 -23.28 -2.67
C ASN A 126 -18.39 -22.93 -1.31
N VAL A 127 -17.20 -22.34 -1.27
CA VAL A 127 -16.58 -21.86 -0.03
C VAL A 127 -17.12 -20.47 0.31
N ASN A 128 -17.78 -20.35 1.45
CA ASN A 128 -18.16 -19.07 1.98
C ASN A 128 -16.99 -18.45 2.76
N LEU A 129 -16.34 -17.46 2.18
CA LEU A 129 -15.17 -16.82 2.80
C LEU A 129 -15.48 -16.11 4.13
N LYS A 130 -16.73 -15.71 4.36
CA LYS A 130 -17.14 -15.08 5.63
C LYS A 130 -16.98 -16.02 6.82
N ASP A 131 -17.14 -17.32 6.60
CA ASP A 131 -17.01 -18.33 7.66
C ASP A 131 -15.56 -18.50 8.12
N TYR A 132 -14.59 -18.00 7.33
CA TYR A 132 -13.17 -18.06 7.63
C TYR A 132 -12.61 -16.79 8.28
N LYS A 133 -13.46 -15.87 8.74
CA LYS A 133 -13.02 -14.68 9.49
C LYS A 133 -12.32 -15.03 10.80
N ASP A 134 -12.81 -16.03 11.49
CA ASP A 134 -12.12 -16.63 12.63
C ASP A 134 -11.04 -17.58 12.13
N TYR A 135 -9.94 -16.98 11.67
CA TYR A 135 -8.86 -17.72 11.01
C TYR A 135 -7.83 -18.31 11.97
N LYS A 136 -7.80 -17.90 13.24
CA LYS A 136 -6.76 -18.28 14.20
C LYS A 136 -7.30 -19.30 15.19
N ARG A 137 -6.61 -20.44 15.30
CA ARG A 137 -6.92 -21.45 16.31
C ARG A 137 -6.33 -21.06 17.66
N PRO A 138 -6.77 -21.66 18.77
CA PRO A 138 -6.20 -21.42 20.10
C PRO A 138 -4.68 -21.66 20.20
N ASP A 139 -4.15 -22.57 19.39
CA ASP A 139 -2.71 -22.88 19.30
C ASP A 139 -1.93 -21.90 18.44
N GLY A 140 -2.60 -20.89 17.85
CA GLY A 140 -2.00 -19.89 16.98
C GLY A 140 -1.88 -20.30 15.52
N SER A 141 -2.18 -21.55 15.17
CA SER A 141 -2.22 -22.00 13.77
C SER A 141 -3.42 -21.39 13.03
N TRP A 142 -3.38 -21.41 11.70
CA TRP A 142 -4.42 -20.78 10.88
C TRP A 142 -5.39 -21.81 10.29
N ARG A 143 -6.66 -21.46 10.34
CA ARG A 143 -7.71 -22.14 9.57
C ARG A 143 -7.61 -21.73 8.12
N THR A 144 -7.70 -22.67 7.21
CA THR A 144 -7.73 -22.40 5.78
C THR A 144 -8.78 -23.26 5.08
N TRP A 145 -9.25 -22.78 3.95
CA TRP A 145 -10.10 -23.55 3.05
C TRP A 145 -9.31 -24.62 2.25
N ASN A 146 -8.00 -24.40 2.10
CA ASN A 146 -7.10 -25.22 1.30
C ASN A 146 -6.21 -26.07 2.21
N ILE A 147 -6.80 -27.05 2.86
CA ILE A 147 -6.10 -27.99 3.76
C ILE A 147 -5.34 -29.08 3.00
N ASN A 148 -4.26 -29.59 3.57
CA ASN A 148 -3.50 -30.70 3.01
C ASN A 148 -4.34 -32.00 2.95
N SER A 149 -5.00 -32.33 4.05
CA SER A 149 -5.85 -33.54 4.16
C SER A 149 -6.78 -33.43 5.36
N VAL A 150 -7.68 -34.40 5.50
CA VAL A 150 -8.58 -34.51 6.66
C VAL A 150 -7.79 -34.61 7.98
N ASN A 151 -6.65 -35.30 7.97
CA ASN A 151 -5.81 -35.53 9.14
C ASN A 151 -4.72 -34.46 9.31
N ASN A 152 -4.55 -33.60 8.32
CA ASN A 152 -3.59 -32.49 8.35
C ASN A 152 -4.26 -31.22 7.82
N GLN A 153 -4.77 -30.43 8.71
CA GLN A 153 -5.52 -29.20 8.39
C GLN A 153 -4.63 -27.96 8.21
N SER A 154 -3.32 -28.12 8.13
CA SER A 154 -2.43 -27.02 7.72
C SER A 154 -2.67 -26.67 6.24
N ALA A 155 -2.34 -25.44 5.86
CA ALA A 155 -2.47 -25.00 4.48
C ALA A 155 -1.65 -25.90 3.52
N ALA A 156 -2.26 -26.31 2.42
CA ALA A 156 -1.57 -27.04 1.34
C ALA A 156 -0.79 -26.07 0.45
N PHE A 157 -1.48 -25.06 -0.11
CA PHE A 157 -0.92 -24.09 -1.05
C PHE A 157 -1.34 -22.64 -0.76
N HIS A 158 -2.48 -22.45 -0.08
CA HIS A 158 -3.07 -21.12 0.12
C HIS A 158 -3.45 -20.89 1.57
N ASP A 159 -2.98 -19.77 2.10
CA ASP A 159 -3.36 -19.30 3.41
C ASP A 159 -4.79 -18.72 3.43
N ASN A 160 -5.31 -18.50 4.61
CA ASN A 160 -6.58 -17.81 4.80
C ASN A 160 -6.48 -16.35 4.36
N PRO A 161 -7.43 -15.78 3.59
CA PRO A 161 -7.36 -14.41 3.11
C PRO A 161 -7.36 -13.38 4.24
N TYR A 162 -8.06 -13.63 5.33
CA TYR A 162 -8.05 -12.73 6.50
C TYR A 162 -6.70 -12.76 7.21
N ALA A 163 -6.06 -13.91 7.32
CA ALA A 163 -4.69 -14.00 7.83
C ALA A 163 -3.72 -13.22 6.95
N LEU A 164 -3.85 -13.34 5.62
CA LEU A 164 -3.03 -12.57 4.68
C LEU A 164 -3.21 -11.06 4.85
N PHE A 165 -4.44 -10.60 5.13
CA PHE A 165 -4.70 -9.17 5.33
C PHE A 165 -4.19 -8.64 6.68
N HIS A 166 -4.23 -9.44 7.73
CA HIS A 166 -4.03 -8.97 9.10
C HIS A 166 -2.71 -9.34 9.73
N GLU A 167 -2.12 -10.46 9.35
CA GLU A 167 -0.89 -10.97 9.96
C GLU A 167 0.38 -10.57 9.18
N TYR A 168 0.27 -10.34 7.87
CA TYR A 168 1.38 -9.80 7.10
C TYR A 168 1.54 -8.31 7.34
N ASN A 169 2.79 -7.86 7.44
CA ASN A 169 3.13 -6.45 7.50
C ASN A 169 4.10 -6.11 6.38
N HIS A 170 3.63 -5.34 5.44
CA HIS A 170 4.40 -4.92 4.28
C HIS A 170 4.33 -3.40 4.18
N ARG A 171 5.47 -2.75 4.37
CA ARG A 171 5.59 -1.30 4.28
C ARG A 171 6.61 -0.90 3.24
N THR A 172 6.18 -0.04 2.33
CA THR A 172 7.05 0.55 1.32
C THR A 172 7.10 2.05 1.55
N ILE A 173 8.31 2.61 1.68
CA ILE A 173 8.52 4.04 1.91
C ILE A 173 9.38 4.59 0.76
N TYR A 174 8.90 5.66 0.17
CA TYR A 174 9.62 6.46 -0.82
C TYR A 174 9.82 7.88 -0.29
N GLN A 175 11.04 8.37 -0.41
CA GLN A 175 11.40 9.75 -0.16
C GLN A 175 12.05 10.31 -1.40
N TRP A 176 11.58 11.45 -1.84
CA TRP A 176 12.06 12.02 -3.09
C TRP A 176 12.26 13.52 -2.91
N ASN A 177 13.49 13.96 -3.14
CA ASN A 177 13.90 15.35 -3.11
C ASN A 177 14.29 15.77 -4.51
N VAL A 178 13.65 16.82 -5.02
CA VAL A 178 13.98 17.43 -6.30
C VAL A 178 14.25 18.90 -6.03
N PHE A 179 15.39 19.38 -6.49
CA PHE A 179 15.74 20.79 -6.37
C PHE A 179 16.31 21.33 -7.68
N SER A 180 16.06 22.61 -7.91
CA SER A 180 16.61 23.37 -9.00
C SER A 180 16.99 24.75 -8.48
N GLY A 181 18.21 25.17 -8.75
CA GLY A 181 18.70 26.51 -8.55
C GLY A 181 19.14 27.11 -9.87
N ASP A 182 18.72 28.33 -10.13
CA ASP A 182 19.06 29.06 -11.36
C ASP A 182 19.49 30.46 -10.99
N VAL A 183 20.63 30.88 -11.49
CA VAL A 183 21.12 32.24 -11.41
C VAL A 183 21.40 32.74 -12.81
N SER A 184 20.79 33.84 -13.18
CA SER A 184 21.03 34.49 -14.47
C SER A 184 21.33 35.96 -14.30
N VAL A 185 22.21 36.47 -15.16
CA VAL A 185 22.65 37.88 -15.17
C VAL A 185 22.48 38.47 -16.56
N ASP A 186 21.98 39.66 -16.59
CA ASP A 186 21.89 40.49 -17.80
C ASP A 186 23.22 41.26 -17.97
N LEU A 187 23.85 41.07 -19.13
CA LEU A 187 25.12 41.66 -19.50
C LEU A 187 24.90 42.76 -20.53
N PRO A 188 25.91 43.67 -20.77
CA PRO A 188 25.85 44.62 -21.84
C PRO A 188 25.59 43.95 -23.22
N TYR A 189 25.11 44.73 -24.18
CA TYR A 189 24.79 44.29 -25.52
C TYR A 189 23.68 43.22 -25.63
N ASN A 190 22.69 43.26 -24.71
CA ASN A 190 21.57 42.31 -24.63
C ASN A 190 21.98 40.84 -24.47
N LEU A 191 23.15 40.61 -23.92
CA LEU A 191 23.62 39.26 -23.59
C LEU A 191 23.07 38.81 -22.24
N LYS A 192 22.87 37.49 -22.10
CA LYS A 192 22.52 36.86 -20.82
C LYS A 192 23.48 35.72 -20.53
N ALA A 193 23.92 35.64 -19.30
CA ALA A 193 24.67 34.49 -18.82
C ALA A 193 23.92 33.89 -17.64
N GLY A 194 24.02 32.57 -17.46
CA GLY A 194 23.34 31.90 -16.34
C GLY A 194 23.92 30.54 -16.04
N VAL A 195 23.70 30.12 -14.80
CA VAL A 195 24.04 28.79 -14.32
C VAL A 195 22.80 28.17 -13.70
N ARG A 196 22.54 26.92 -14.07
CA ARG A 196 21.45 26.13 -13.48
C ARG A 196 22.02 24.85 -12.87
N VAL A 197 21.62 24.56 -11.65
CA VAL A 197 21.95 23.32 -10.95
C VAL A 197 20.64 22.59 -10.63
N ASN A 198 20.56 21.35 -11.01
CA ASN A 198 19.43 20.48 -10.71
C ASN A 198 19.90 19.24 -9.95
N GLY A 199 19.11 18.80 -9.00
CA GLY A 199 19.38 17.57 -8.27
C GLY A 199 18.12 16.78 -7.99
N ASN A 200 18.31 15.46 -7.90
CA ASN A 200 17.24 14.52 -7.64
C ASN A 200 17.80 13.40 -6.75
N ILE A 201 17.32 13.33 -5.52
CA ILE A 201 17.74 12.34 -4.53
C ILE A 201 16.53 11.50 -4.14
N ARG A 202 16.67 10.20 -4.27
CA ARG A 202 15.61 9.24 -3.93
C ARG A 202 16.06 8.29 -2.85
N GLY A 203 15.22 8.12 -1.83
CA GLY A 203 15.31 7.07 -0.82
C GLY A 203 14.19 6.06 -1.02
N TYR A 204 14.51 4.79 -0.85
CA TYR A 204 13.56 3.69 -0.89
C TYR A 204 13.82 2.76 0.28
N LYS A 205 12.76 2.39 1.00
CA LYS A 205 12.81 1.40 2.08
C LYS A 205 11.65 0.43 1.90
N LEU A 206 11.96 -0.86 1.96
CA LEU A 206 10.98 -1.94 1.93
C LEU A 206 11.13 -2.76 3.20
N GLU A 207 10.06 -2.88 3.96
CA GLU A 207 9.93 -3.74 5.13
C GLU A 207 8.89 -4.81 4.82
N ARG A 208 9.25 -6.07 5.05
CA ARG A 208 8.36 -7.22 4.88
C ARG A 208 8.48 -8.14 6.07
N GLU A 209 7.38 -8.34 6.75
CA GLU A 209 7.27 -9.29 7.84
C GLU A 209 6.32 -10.40 7.40
N ARG A 210 6.78 -11.64 7.53
CA ARG A 210 5.99 -12.83 7.27
C ARG A 210 5.73 -13.54 8.57
N PRO A 211 4.47 -13.82 8.92
CA PRO A 211 4.16 -14.52 10.15
C PRO A 211 4.53 -16.00 10.06
N SER A 212 4.96 -16.57 11.17
CA SER A 212 5.39 -17.98 11.28
C SER A 212 4.28 -19.00 10.96
N GLY A 213 3.00 -18.59 11.05
CA GLY A 213 1.85 -19.42 10.69
C GLY A 213 1.63 -19.57 9.18
N SER A 214 2.25 -18.73 8.35
CA SER A 214 2.08 -18.76 6.90
C SER A 214 2.77 -19.95 6.24
N ILE A 215 2.14 -20.48 5.17
CA ILE A 215 2.76 -21.48 4.32
C ILE A 215 4.06 -20.97 3.69
N ASN A 216 4.12 -19.70 3.35
CA ASN A 216 5.29 -19.07 2.76
C ASN A 216 6.48 -18.90 3.74
N PHE A 217 6.24 -19.04 5.04
CA PHE A 217 7.32 -19.07 6.03
C PHE A 217 8.01 -20.42 6.07
N ARG A 218 7.27 -21.50 5.75
CA ARG A 218 7.77 -22.89 5.82
C ARG A 218 8.60 -23.31 4.61
N SER A 219 8.52 -22.54 3.50
CA SER A 219 9.19 -22.86 2.24
C SER A 219 10.56 -22.19 2.03
N ASN A 220 11.15 -21.59 3.09
CA ASN A 220 12.49 -20.98 3.06
C ASN A 220 13.47 -21.74 3.93
#